data_027779a4e8e2095baba3d3ccd21f9cce
#
_entry.id   027779a4e8e2095baba3d3ccd21f9cce
#
_cell.length_a   1.000
_cell.length_b   1.000
_cell.length_c   1.000
_cell.angle_alpha   90.00
_cell.angle_beta   90.00
_cell.angle_gamma   90.00
#
_symmetry.space_group_name_H-M   'P 1'
#
loop_
_entity.id
_entity.type
_entity.pdbx_description
1 polymer ?
#
loop_
_entity_poly.entity_id
_entity_poly.type
_entity_poly.pdbx_seq_one_letter_code
_entity_poly.pdbx_strand_id
1 'polypeptide(L)'
;MNMLSPKKTKFRKQFKGRIHGNSKGNYALNYGSFGLKALQPERITSRQIESARKAITRHLKRAGKMWIRIFPDVPVSKKPAEVRMGKGKGSNEYWACRVKPGRIMFEIDGVNVDDAKKAMSLAAAKLPIKCKFVERNV
;
A
#
# COMPACT_ATOMS: atom_id res chain seq x y z
N MET A 1 -12.43 12.57 3.12
CA MET A 1 -11.68 11.96 2.00
C MET A 1 -11.90 10.46 1.99
N ASN A 2 -12.32 9.90 0.86
CA ASN A 2 -12.67 8.49 0.79
C ASN A 2 -11.42 7.63 0.64
N MET A 3 -11.38 6.51 1.38
CA MET A 3 -10.32 5.52 1.21
C MET A 3 -10.49 4.80 -0.13
N LEU A 4 -9.39 4.32 -0.67
CA LEU A 4 -9.40 3.57 -1.91
C LEU A 4 -10.20 2.27 -1.75
N SER A 5 -11.06 1.99 -2.72
CA SER A 5 -11.79 0.73 -2.79
C SER A 5 -12.30 0.53 -4.23
N PRO A 6 -12.51 -0.72 -4.67
CA PRO A 6 -13.07 -0.97 -5.99
C PRO A 6 -14.51 -0.45 -6.08
N LYS A 7 -14.88 0.10 -7.22
CA LYS A 7 -16.25 0.53 -7.47
C LYS A 7 -17.18 -0.65 -7.67
N LYS A 8 -16.68 -1.71 -8.31
CA LYS A 8 -17.45 -2.91 -8.62
C LYS A 8 -16.51 -4.11 -8.63
N THR A 9 -16.99 -5.24 -8.10
CA THR A 9 -16.19 -6.45 -8.07
C THR A 9 -16.96 -7.60 -8.73
N LYS A 10 -16.22 -8.55 -9.32
CA LYS A 10 -16.79 -9.77 -9.85
C LYS A 10 -17.23 -10.70 -8.72
N PHE A 11 -16.44 -10.79 -7.65
CA PHE A 11 -16.73 -11.58 -6.45
C PHE A 11 -16.63 -10.72 -5.21
N ARG A 12 -17.59 -10.87 -4.29
CA ARG A 12 -17.56 -10.11 -3.02
C ARG A 12 -16.50 -10.60 -2.07
N LYS A 13 -16.18 -11.89 -2.14
CA LYS A 13 -15.24 -12.53 -1.21
C LYS A 13 -14.19 -13.30 -2.01
N GLN A 14 -12.99 -13.40 -1.47
CA GLN A 14 -11.90 -14.13 -2.09
C GLN A 14 -11.17 -14.97 -1.05
N PHE A 15 -10.46 -15.99 -1.52
CA PHE A 15 -9.60 -16.78 -0.65
C PHE A 15 -8.44 -15.93 -0.15
N LYS A 16 -8.03 -16.17 1.11
CA LYS A 16 -6.90 -15.47 1.70
C LYS A 16 -5.62 -15.69 0.91
N GLY A 17 -5.31 -16.94 0.62
CA GLY A 17 -4.09 -17.28 -0.11
C GLY A 17 -2.82 -16.90 0.61
N ARG A 18 -1.67 -17.17 -0.02
CA ARG A 18 -0.36 -16.73 0.44
C ARG A 18 0.32 -15.91 -0.66
N ILE A 19 1.15 -14.97 -0.24
CA ILE A 19 1.89 -14.14 -1.18
C ILE A 19 3.24 -14.77 -1.41
N HIS A 20 3.51 -15.17 -2.65
CA HIS A 20 4.74 -15.87 -3.02
C HIS A 20 5.56 -15.07 -4.03
N GLY A 21 6.88 -15.26 -3.99
CA GLY A 21 7.81 -14.72 -4.97
C GLY A 21 8.06 -13.24 -4.83
N ASN A 22 8.79 -12.70 -5.78
CA ASN A 22 9.12 -11.28 -5.87
C ASN A 22 8.24 -10.60 -6.91
N SER A 23 8.14 -9.27 -6.82
CA SER A 23 7.38 -8.49 -7.79
C SER A 23 8.08 -8.57 -9.15
N LYS A 24 7.32 -8.98 -10.17
CA LYS A 24 7.80 -9.02 -11.56
C LYS A 24 7.41 -7.76 -12.33
N GLY A 25 6.47 -6.99 -11.80
CA GLY A 25 6.08 -5.70 -12.34
C GLY A 25 6.14 -4.66 -11.24
N ASN A 26 6.18 -3.39 -11.62
CA ASN A 26 6.18 -2.27 -10.68
C ASN A 26 7.33 -2.32 -9.66
N TYR A 27 8.48 -2.83 -10.09
CA TYR A 27 9.67 -2.90 -9.25
C TYR A 27 10.64 -1.73 -9.49
N ALA A 28 10.31 -0.83 -10.39
CA ALA A 28 11.13 0.33 -10.73
C ALA A 28 10.28 1.60 -10.71
N LEU A 29 10.95 2.73 -10.52
CA LEU A 29 10.28 4.04 -10.55
C LEU A 29 9.90 4.39 -11.99
N ASN A 30 8.65 4.77 -12.21
CA ASN A 30 8.12 5.14 -13.52
C ASN A 30 7.70 6.60 -13.61
N TYR A 31 7.19 7.16 -12.54
CA TYR A 31 6.59 8.51 -12.54
C TYR A 31 7.42 9.54 -11.80
N GLY A 32 8.01 9.17 -10.68
CA GLY A 32 8.74 10.10 -9.83
C GLY A 32 10.22 9.82 -9.75
N SER A 33 10.94 10.70 -9.07
CA SER A 33 12.38 10.57 -8.84
C SER A 33 12.69 9.74 -7.61
N PHE A 34 11.75 9.62 -6.69
CA PHE A 34 11.91 8.91 -5.41
C PHE A 34 10.73 7.99 -5.17
N GLY A 35 10.96 6.94 -4.43
CA GLY A 35 9.91 5.99 -4.13
C GLY A 35 10.14 5.19 -2.86
N LEU A 36 9.10 4.46 -2.46
CA LEU A 36 9.12 3.56 -1.32
C LEU A 36 8.89 2.15 -1.82
N LYS A 37 9.87 1.28 -1.60
CA LYS A 37 9.88 -0.10 -2.09
C LYS A 37 9.61 -1.07 -0.95
N ALA A 38 8.74 -2.04 -1.18
CA ALA A 38 8.49 -3.10 -0.21
C ALA A 38 9.65 -4.09 -0.15
N LEU A 39 10.05 -4.47 1.04
CA LEU A 39 11.09 -5.48 1.26
C LEU A 39 10.51 -6.81 1.75
N GLN A 40 9.25 -6.85 2.14
CA GLN A 40 8.58 -8.03 2.67
C GLN A 40 7.23 -8.21 1.99
N PRO A 41 6.73 -9.45 1.90
CA PRO A 41 5.38 -9.69 1.39
C PRO A 41 4.36 -9.42 2.49
N GLU A 42 3.28 -8.73 2.16
CA GLU A 42 2.18 -8.49 3.09
C GLU A 42 0.95 -7.99 2.36
N ARG A 43 -0.19 -8.05 3.02
CA ARG A 43 -1.39 -7.37 2.58
C ARG A 43 -1.44 -5.99 3.23
N ILE A 44 -1.53 -4.96 2.40
CA ILE A 44 -1.59 -3.57 2.86
C ILE A 44 -3.05 -3.13 2.75
N THR A 45 -3.63 -2.71 3.87
CA THR A 45 -5.04 -2.29 3.89
C THR A 45 -5.22 -0.90 3.31
N SER A 46 -6.45 -0.58 2.86
CA SER A 46 -6.76 0.75 2.36
C SER A 46 -6.51 1.83 3.43
N ARG A 47 -6.74 1.50 4.70
CA ARG A 47 -6.47 2.43 5.81
C ARG A 47 -4.98 2.71 5.97
N GLN A 48 -4.14 1.68 5.82
CA GLN A 48 -2.68 1.83 5.87
C GLN A 48 -2.17 2.68 4.71
N ILE A 49 -2.68 2.43 3.50
CA ILE A 49 -2.35 3.22 2.32
C ILE A 49 -2.72 4.70 2.56
N GLU A 50 -3.91 4.96 3.06
CA GLU A 50 -4.37 6.31 3.31
C GLU A 50 -3.54 7.00 4.39
N SER A 51 -3.18 6.28 5.46
CA SER A 51 -2.32 6.80 6.53
C SER A 51 -0.94 7.20 5.99
N ALA A 52 -0.35 6.34 5.15
CA ALA A 52 0.94 6.61 4.54
C ALA A 52 0.87 7.83 3.60
N ARG A 53 -0.18 7.90 2.78
CA ARG A 53 -0.41 9.03 1.89
C ARG A 53 -0.49 10.36 2.66
N LYS A 54 -1.25 10.36 3.75
CA LYS A 54 -1.40 11.55 4.59
C LYS A 54 -0.08 11.96 5.22
N ALA A 55 0.72 10.99 5.67
CA ALA A 55 2.02 11.26 6.27
C ALA A 55 2.95 11.94 5.26
N ILE A 56 2.99 11.45 4.03
CA ILE A 56 3.81 12.04 2.96
C ILE A 56 3.33 13.46 2.64
N THR A 57 2.03 13.61 2.39
CA THR A 57 1.45 14.91 2.02
C THR A 57 1.65 15.95 3.10
N ARG A 58 1.47 15.55 4.37
CA ARG A 58 1.64 16.47 5.50
C ARG A 58 3.09 16.95 5.63
N HIS A 59 4.04 16.04 5.46
CA HIS A 59 5.46 16.40 5.57
C HIS A 59 5.88 17.33 4.42
N LEU A 60 5.43 17.04 3.20
CA LEU A 60 5.78 17.82 2.03
C LEU A 60 5.00 19.12 1.90
N LYS A 61 3.99 19.36 2.73
CA LYS A 61 3.16 20.58 2.73
C LYS A 61 2.61 20.93 1.34
N ARG A 62 2.16 19.89 0.62
CA ARG A 62 1.62 19.99 -0.74
C ARG A 62 2.66 20.35 -1.82
N ALA A 63 3.95 20.32 -1.49
CA ALA A 63 5.00 20.49 -2.50
C ALA A 63 5.14 19.21 -3.31
N GLY A 64 5.46 19.38 -4.60
CA GLY A 64 5.70 18.26 -5.50
C GLY A 64 4.45 17.46 -5.83
N LYS A 65 4.67 16.26 -6.36
CA LYS A 65 3.62 15.32 -6.74
C LYS A 65 3.87 13.97 -6.10
N MET A 66 2.78 13.25 -5.81
CA MET A 66 2.83 11.91 -5.27
C MET A 66 1.94 10.98 -6.10
N TRP A 67 2.42 9.76 -6.31
CA TRP A 67 1.65 8.69 -6.96
C TRP A 67 1.56 7.49 -6.02
N ILE A 68 0.34 6.96 -5.85
CA ILE A 68 0.10 5.70 -5.14
C ILE A 68 0.13 4.61 -6.20
N ARG A 69 1.10 3.67 -6.09
CA ARG A 69 1.31 2.62 -7.09
C ARG A 69 0.65 1.29 -6.72
N ILE A 70 -0.06 1.25 -5.61
CA ILE A 70 -0.79 0.05 -5.17
C ILE A 70 -2.26 0.40 -4.99
N PHE A 71 -3.13 -0.61 -5.20
CA PHE A 71 -4.57 -0.42 -5.05
C PHE A 71 -5.15 -1.57 -4.23
N PRO A 72 -5.99 -1.29 -3.22
CA PRO A 72 -6.58 -2.33 -2.37
C PRO A 72 -7.79 -2.96 -3.06
N ASP A 73 -7.55 -3.99 -3.86
CA ASP A 73 -8.57 -4.66 -4.65
C ASP A 73 -9.02 -6.01 -4.08
N VAL A 74 -8.39 -6.48 -3.00
CA VAL A 74 -8.71 -7.77 -2.38
C VAL A 74 -9.62 -7.56 -1.18
N PRO A 75 -10.83 -8.15 -1.18
CA PRO A 75 -11.71 -8.05 -0.03
C PRO A 75 -11.24 -8.98 1.09
N VAL A 76 -11.16 -8.47 2.30
CA VAL A 76 -10.79 -9.25 3.48
C VAL A 76 -12.00 -9.39 4.38
N SER A 77 -12.39 -10.63 4.66
CA SER A 77 -13.55 -10.95 5.49
C SER A 77 -13.10 -11.24 6.92
N LYS A 78 -13.93 -10.86 7.86
CA LYS A 78 -13.69 -11.14 9.27
C LYS A 78 -15.01 -11.46 9.94
N LYS A 79 -15.02 -12.52 10.75
CA LYS A 79 -16.18 -12.83 11.59
C LYS A 79 -16.07 -12.07 12.91
N PRO A 80 -17.19 -11.56 13.45
CA PRO A 80 -17.17 -11.00 14.81
C PRO A 80 -16.67 -12.06 15.80
N ALA A 81 -15.98 -11.60 16.86
CA ALA A 81 -15.42 -12.51 17.87
C ALA A 81 -16.50 -13.37 18.55
N GLU A 82 -17.74 -12.91 18.58
CA GLU A 82 -18.87 -13.58 19.21
C GLU A 82 -19.56 -14.63 18.34
N VAL A 83 -19.20 -14.71 17.05
CA VAL A 83 -19.82 -15.66 16.11
C VAL A 83 -19.08 -16.98 16.14
N ARG A 84 -19.86 -18.09 16.25
CA ARG A 84 -19.28 -19.42 16.25
C ARG A 84 -18.64 -19.77 14.92
N MET A 85 -17.57 -20.53 14.96
CA MET A 85 -16.88 -21.01 13.76
C MET A 85 -17.78 -21.97 12.98
N GLY A 86 -17.60 -22.01 11.65
CA GLY A 86 -18.25 -22.99 10.79
C GLY A 86 -19.54 -22.56 10.10
N LYS A 87 -20.04 -21.37 10.35
CA LYS A 87 -21.27 -20.87 9.71
C LYS A 87 -21.01 -20.07 8.42
N GLY A 88 -20.00 -20.49 7.64
CA GLY A 88 -19.65 -19.82 6.40
C GLY A 88 -18.65 -18.70 6.60
N LYS A 89 -18.25 -18.08 5.49
CA LYS A 89 -17.27 -17.00 5.49
C LYS A 89 -17.88 -15.71 6.03
N GLY A 90 -17.13 -14.98 6.86
CA GLY A 90 -17.57 -13.69 7.39
C GLY A 90 -17.81 -12.67 6.29
N SER A 91 -18.44 -11.56 6.63
CA SER A 91 -18.68 -10.44 5.72
C SER A 91 -17.38 -9.69 5.42
N ASN A 92 -17.35 -8.99 4.28
CA ASN A 92 -16.23 -8.11 3.95
C ASN A 92 -16.12 -7.01 5.01
N GLU A 93 -14.93 -6.84 5.56
CA GLU A 93 -14.67 -5.80 6.55
C GLU A 93 -13.83 -4.68 5.97
N TYR A 94 -12.85 -5.01 5.15
CA TYR A 94 -11.96 -4.02 4.55
C TYR A 94 -11.35 -4.54 3.26
N TRP A 95 -10.70 -3.65 2.53
CA TRP A 95 -10.01 -3.94 1.29
C TRP A 95 -8.50 -3.86 1.51
N ALA A 96 -7.75 -4.71 0.81
CA ALA A 96 -6.30 -4.76 0.93
C ALA A 96 -5.65 -5.03 -0.42
N CYS A 97 -4.36 -4.70 -0.50
CA CYS A 97 -3.52 -5.00 -1.66
C CYS A 97 -2.49 -6.05 -1.26
N ARG A 98 -2.32 -7.09 -2.09
CA ARG A 98 -1.25 -8.07 -1.90
C ARG A 98 0.03 -7.49 -2.50
N VAL A 99 1.00 -7.21 -1.64
CA VAL A 99 2.27 -6.62 -2.04
C VAL A 99 3.38 -7.64 -1.94
N LYS A 100 4.14 -7.82 -3.02
CA LYS A 100 5.31 -8.69 -3.06
C LYS A 100 6.57 -7.89 -2.80
N PRO A 101 7.64 -8.54 -2.28
CA PRO A 101 8.92 -7.84 -2.13
C PRO A 101 9.39 -7.27 -3.48
N GLY A 102 9.94 -6.08 -3.45
CA GLY A 102 10.42 -5.39 -4.64
C GLY A 102 9.42 -4.42 -5.26
N ARG A 103 8.17 -4.45 -4.84
CA ARG A 103 7.15 -3.58 -5.41
C ARG A 103 7.30 -2.14 -4.93
N ILE A 104 7.22 -1.19 -5.87
CA ILE A 104 7.15 0.23 -5.54
C ILE A 104 5.71 0.56 -5.12
N MET A 105 5.55 1.07 -3.91
CA MET A 105 4.22 1.36 -3.36
C MET A 105 3.84 2.83 -3.54
N PHE A 106 4.80 3.73 -3.40
CA PHE A 106 4.58 5.17 -3.53
C PHE A 106 5.73 5.78 -4.30
N GLU A 107 5.44 6.84 -5.07
CA GLU A 107 6.45 7.63 -5.75
C GLU A 107 6.19 9.10 -5.50
N ILE A 108 7.26 9.87 -5.39
CA ILE A 108 7.17 11.34 -5.26
C ILE A 108 8.18 12.01 -6.18
N ASP A 109 7.88 13.24 -6.56
CA ASP A 109 8.74 14.06 -7.40
C ASP A 109 8.55 15.53 -7.06
N GLY A 110 9.48 16.36 -7.51
CA GLY A 110 9.38 17.81 -7.32
C GLY A 110 9.83 18.29 -5.94
N VAL A 111 10.57 17.46 -5.19
CA VAL A 111 11.11 17.81 -3.88
C VAL A 111 12.57 17.40 -3.81
N ASN A 112 13.31 17.95 -2.83
CA ASN A 112 14.71 17.57 -2.68
C ASN A 112 14.81 16.20 -1.99
N VAL A 113 16.01 15.60 -2.05
CA VAL A 113 16.24 14.23 -1.58
C VAL A 113 16.04 14.11 -0.06
N ASP A 114 16.42 15.10 0.70
CA ASP A 114 16.30 15.07 2.16
C ASP A 114 14.84 15.08 2.60
N ASP A 115 14.02 15.94 2.01
CA ASP A 115 12.58 15.97 2.28
C ASP A 115 11.90 14.68 1.82
N ALA A 116 12.32 14.15 0.67
CA ALA A 116 11.80 12.88 0.17
C ALA A 116 12.09 11.72 1.13
N LYS A 117 13.32 11.63 1.62
CA LYS A 117 13.70 10.58 2.60
C LYS A 117 12.85 10.68 3.88
N LYS A 118 12.69 11.87 4.41
CA LYS A 118 11.91 12.08 5.63
C LYS A 118 10.43 11.72 5.40
N ALA A 119 9.86 12.15 4.29
CA ALA A 119 8.47 11.85 3.96
C ALA A 119 8.25 10.34 3.84
N MET A 120 9.15 9.65 3.13
CA MET A 120 9.03 8.19 2.95
C MET A 120 9.27 7.42 4.23
N SER A 121 10.14 7.91 5.10
CA SER A 121 10.35 7.32 6.43
C SER A 121 9.08 7.40 7.28
N LEU A 122 8.40 8.53 7.25
CA LEU A 122 7.13 8.69 7.95
C LEU A 122 6.04 7.79 7.38
N ALA A 123 6.01 7.65 6.06
CA ALA A 123 5.06 6.74 5.40
C ALA A 123 5.33 5.29 5.77
N ALA A 124 6.59 4.88 5.78
CA ALA A 124 6.98 3.51 6.13
C ALA A 124 6.55 3.14 7.55
N ALA A 125 6.57 4.11 8.46
CA ALA A 125 6.11 3.88 9.85
C ALA A 125 4.61 3.56 9.93
N LYS A 126 3.83 3.91 8.91
CA LYS A 126 2.39 3.61 8.84
C LYS A 126 2.08 2.28 8.17
N LEU A 127 3.09 1.61 7.63
CA LEU A 127 2.93 0.35 6.91
C LEU A 127 3.41 -0.82 7.78
N PRO A 128 2.84 -2.03 7.57
CA PRO A 128 3.17 -3.18 8.43
C PRO A 128 4.44 -3.94 8.01
N ILE A 129 5.17 -3.44 7.03
CA ILE A 129 6.33 -4.13 6.47
C ILE A 129 7.55 -3.23 6.45
N LYS A 130 8.72 -3.85 6.30
CA LYS A 130 9.96 -3.12 6.07
C LYS A 130 9.98 -2.58 4.66
N CYS A 131 10.42 -1.34 4.52
CA CYS A 131 10.44 -0.63 3.26
C CYS A 131 11.82 -0.01 3.03
N LYS A 132 12.11 0.27 1.77
CA LYS A 132 13.37 0.91 1.38
C LYS A 132 13.07 2.16 0.55
N PHE A 133 13.75 3.24 0.89
CA PHE A 133 13.73 4.45 0.06
C PHE A 133 14.59 4.20 -1.18
N VAL A 134 14.05 4.52 -2.35
CA VAL A 134 14.78 4.34 -3.61
C VAL A 134 14.77 5.65 -4.40
N GLU A 135 15.85 5.85 -5.17
CA GLU A 135 15.99 6.98 -6.06
C GLU A 135 16.12 6.48 -7.49
N ARG A 136 15.69 7.31 -8.44
CA ARG A 136 15.86 6.99 -9.85
C ARG A 136 17.33 7.16 -10.22
N ASN A 137 17.90 6.11 -10.79
CA ASN A 137 19.24 6.19 -11.34
C ASN A 137 19.17 6.89 -12.70
N VAL A 138 19.93 7.95 -12.84
CA VAL A 138 20.01 8.71 -14.07
C VAL A 138 21.20 8.23 -14.90
#